data_8f70d78cf98abf797c0fa35fbdedd3da
#
_entry.id   8f70d78cf98abf797c0fa35fbdedd3da
#
_cell.length_a   1.000
_cell.length_b   1.000
_cell.length_c   1.000
_cell.angle_alpha   90.00
_cell.angle_beta   90.00
_cell.angle_gamma   90.00
#
_symmetry.space_group_name_H-M   'P 1'
#
loop_
_entity.id
_entity.type
_entity.pdbx_description
1 polymer ?
#
loop_
_entity_poly.entity_id
_entity_poly.type
_entity_poly.pdbx_seq_one_letter_code
_entity_poly.pdbx_strand_id
1 'polypeptide(L)'
;MNLIKIIKKFLFIQNITASIVAKIPPYLEFTVGKYLAIKKALYITAHDKTFGSYIEFGIFTGSSFNFAMKANKSIDKLLGRSDCDFIGFDSFEGFGEVKSTDNHPRFKDDTFAVDEKKVIKNIKKNSKDQKYQIIKGFYNNTLLKKPSEYGIKKARVIMIDCDLKEASMLALNFVRDVLQKGTIILFDDYIFYKGDEKKGEYGAFEEFKAKNPSIKFRPAFEYGYGSKAFIVTEI
;
A
#
# COMPACT_ATOMS: atom_id res chain seq x y z
N MET A 1 -18.40 -34.86 -32.81
CA MET A 1 -17.89 -33.47 -32.95
C MET A 1 -16.35 -33.52 -33.03
N ASN A 2 -15.76 -32.98 -34.08
CA ASN A 2 -14.33 -33.21 -34.38
C ASN A 2 -13.47 -32.42 -33.38
N LEU A 3 -12.60 -33.10 -32.62
CA LEU A 3 -11.70 -32.53 -31.58
C LEU A 3 -10.91 -31.33 -32.12
N ILE A 4 -10.45 -31.40 -33.37
CA ILE A 4 -9.72 -30.30 -34.03
C ILE A 4 -10.58 -29.05 -34.19
N LYS A 5 -11.88 -29.16 -34.42
CA LYS A 5 -12.79 -28.00 -34.48
C LYS A 5 -13.00 -27.36 -33.09
N ILE A 6 -12.96 -28.15 -32.03
CA ILE A 6 -13.03 -27.65 -30.65
C ILE A 6 -11.76 -26.91 -30.29
N ILE A 7 -10.58 -27.48 -30.57
CA ILE A 7 -9.28 -26.88 -30.35
C ILE A 7 -9.15 -25.55 -31.12
N LYS A 8 -9.57 -25.53 -32.40
CA LYS A 8 -9.54 -24.28 -33.21
C LYS A 8 -10.45 -23.19 -32.62
N LYS A 9 -11.64 -23.54 -32.11
CA LYS A 9 -12.51 -22.58 -31.41
C LYS A 9 -11.86 -22.05 -30.14
N PHE A 10 -11.19 -22.93 -29.39
CA PHE A 10 -10.49 -22.55 -28.17
C PHE A 10 -9.31 -21.61 -28.45
N LEU A 11 -8.51 -21.89 -29.48
CA LEU A 11 -7.43 -21.02 -29.95
C LEU A 11 -7.94 -19.65 -30.40
N PHE A 12 -9.07 -19.61 -31.10
CA PHE A 12 -9.69 -18.36 -31.52
C PHE A 12 -10.12 -17.51 -30.30
N ILE A 13 -10.75 -18.13 -29.30
CA ILE A 13 -11.16 -17.46 -28.06
C ILE A 13 -9.91 -16.96 -27.31
N GLN A 14 -8.85 -17.79 -27.22
CA GLN A 14 -7.59 -17.38 -26.59
C GLN A 14 -6.97 -16.15 -27.27
N ASN A 15 -6.94 -16.13 -28.60
CA ASN A 15 -6.39 -15.00 -29.37
C ASN A 15 -7.23 -13.72 -29.17
N ILE A 16 -8.56 -13.82 -29.10
CA ILE A 16 -9.42 -12.67 -28.77
C ILE A 16 -9.14 -12.19 -27.35
N THR A 17 -9.10 -13.10 -26.38
CA THR A 17 -8.81 -12.77 -24.99
C THR A 17 -7.43 -12.11 -24.85
N ALA A 18 -6.39 -12.67 -25.48
CA ALA A 18 -5.06 -12.10 -25.50
C ALA A 18 -5.04 -10.69 -26.09
N SER A 19 -5.77 -10.48 -27.19
CA SER A 19 -5.87 -9.17 -27.84
C SER A 19 -6.61 -8.13 -27.00
N ILE A 20 -7.60 -8.53 -26.21
CA ILE A 20 -8.33 -7.67 -25.28
C ILE A 20 -7.42 -7.32 -24.10
N VAL A 21 -6.83 -8.33 -23.46
CA VAL A 21 -5.97 -8.15 -22.28
C VAL A 21 -4.75 -7.28 -22.63
N ALA A 22 -4.12 -7.50 -23.79
CA ALA A 22 -2.98 -6.70 -24.24
C ALA A 22 -3.28 -5.22 -24.44
N LYS A 23 -4.55 -4.84 -24.58
CA LYS A 23 -4.99 -3.45 -24.73
C LYS A 23 -5.39 -2.81 -23.40
N ILE A 24 -5.50 -3.55 -22.31
CA ILE A 24 -5.78 -2.98 -20.99
C ILE A 24 -4.58 -2.13 -20.58
N PRO A 25 -4.77 -0.84 -20.25
CA PRO A 25 -3.65 -0.02 -19.80
C PRO A 25 -3.00 -0.58 -18.53
N PRO A 26 -1.67 -0.76 -18.48
CA PRO A 26 -0.99 -1.35 -17.32
C PRO A 26 -1.30 -0.66 -15.99
N TYR A 27 -1.48 0.67 -15.99
CA TYR A 27 -1.83 1.40 -14.77
C TYR A 27 -3.20 1.00 -14.19
N LEU A 28 -4.14 0.57 -15.03
CA LEU A 28 -5.45 0.10 -14.57
C LEU A 28 -5.34 -1.25 -13.86
N GLU A 29 -4.58 -2.18 -14.44
CA GLU A 29 -4.32 -3.49 -13.83
C GLU A 29 -3.56 -3.33 -12.51
N PHE A 30 -2.56 -2.47 -12.47
CA PHE A 30 -1.80 -2.13 -11.28
C PHE A 30 -2.72 -1.57 -10.18
N THR A 31 -3.56 -0.59 -10.50
CA THR A 31 -4.52 0.01 -9.56
C THR A 31 -5.51 -1.01 -9.03
N VAL A 32 -6.07 -1.87 -9.90
CA VAL A 32 -6.99 -2.94 -9.48
C VAL A 32 -6.27 -3.95 -8.58
N GLY A 33 -5.03 -4.33 -8.93
CA GLY A 33 -4.18 -5.20 -8.11
C GLY A 33 -3.96 -4.64 -6.70
N LYS A 34 -3.62 -3.35 -6.59
CA LYS A 34 -3.49 -2.62 -5.31
C LYS A 34 -4.78 -2.67 -4.50
N TYR A 35 -5.92 -2.39 -5.11
CA TYR A 35 -7.21 -2.44 -4.41
C TYR A 35 -7.56 -3.83 -3.89
N LEU A 36 -7.33 -4.86 -4.70
CA LEU A 36 -7.55 -6.24 -4.28
C LEU A 36 -6.61 -6.64 -3.13
N ALA A 37 -5.37 -6.19 -3.15
CA ALA A 37 -4.40 -6.41 -2.08
C ALA A 37 -4.82 -5.75 -0.75
N ILE A 38 -5.21 -4.47 -0.79
CA ILE A 38 -5.74 -3.75 0.38
C ILE A 38 -6.96 -4.48 0.95
N LYS A 39 -7.92 -4.85 0.10
CA LYS A 39 -9.10 -5.60 0.54
C LYS A 39 -8.76 -6.95 1.14
N LYS A 40 -7.80 -7.69 0.56
CA LYS A 40 -7.30 -8.97 1.08
C LYS A 40 -6.65 -8.79 2.45
N ALA A 41 -5.77 -7.80 2.62
CA ALA A 41 -5.13 -7.52 3.90
C ALA A 41 -6.15 -7.16 4.99
N LEU A 42 -7.10 -6.28 4.69
CA LEU A 42 -8.19 -5.93 5.60
C LEU A 42 -9.08 -7.12 5.95
N TYR A 43 -9.37 -8.01 5.00
CA TYR A 43 -10.16 -9.22 5.25
C TYR A 43 -9.41 -10.21 6.15
N ILE A 44 -8.15 -10.53 5.83
CA ILE A 44 -7.33 -11.47 6.62
C ILE A 44 -7.21 -10.97 8.07
N THR A 45 -6.84 -9.72 8.25
CA THR A 45 -6.66 -9.14 9.60
C THR A 45 -7.98 -9.07 10.39
N ALA A 46 -9.13 -8.83 9.73
CA ALA A 46 -10.43 -8.88 10.38
C ALA A 46 -10.78 -10.30 10.83
N HIS A 47 -10.57 -11.28 9.95
CA HIS A 47 -10.84 -12.68 10.20
C HIS A 47 -10.00 -13.20 11.38
N ASP A 48 -8.73 -12.81 11.44
CA ASP A 48 -7.80 -13.22 12.50
C ASP A 48 -7.87 -12.32 13.75
N LYS A 49 -8.84 -11.37 13.79
CA LYS A 49 -9.04 -10.43 14.91
C LYS A 49 -7.79 -9.59 15.23
N THR A 50 -6.99 -9.29 14.22
CA THR A 50 -5.88 -8.33 14.33
C THR A 50 -6.45 -6.93 14.19
N PHE A 51 -6.78 -6.28 15.31
CA PHE A 51 -7.41 -4.96 15.33
C PHE A 51 -6.36 -3.84 15.43
N GLY A 52 -6.71 -2.66 14.92
CA GLY A 52 -5.85 -1.49 14.91
C GLY A 52 -6.10 -0.59 13.71
N SER A 53 -5.22 0.37 13.50
CA SER A 53 -5.34 1.37 12.45
C SER A 53 -4.90 0.81 11.09
N TYR A 54 -5.55 1.29 10.02
CA TYR A 54 -5.01 1.31 8.67
C TYR A 54 -4.14 2.56 8.53
N ILE A 55 -2.89 2.39 8.12
CA ILE A 55 -1.94 3.49 7.96
C ILE A 55 -1.43 3.48 6.51
N GLU A 56 -1.48 4.63 5.85
CA GLU A 56 -1.00 4.78 4.46
C GLU A 56 0.00 5.92 4.36
N PHE A 57 1.17 5.61 3.81
CA PHE A 57 2.23 6.54 3.48
C PHE A 57 2.26 6.71 1.96
N GLY A 58 1.99 7.93 1.48
CA GLY A 58 1.78 8.23 0.07
C GLY A 58 0.30 8.10 -0.33
N ILE A 59 -0.49 9.13 0.00
CA ILE A 59 -1.94 9.16 -0.33
C ILE A 59 -2.17 9.59 -1.78
N PHE A 60 -1.32 10.48 -2.31
CA PHE A 60 -1.42 11.06 -3.64
C PHE A 60 -2.84 11.61 -3.93
N THR A 61 -3.61 10.98 -4.80
CA THR A 61 -4.98 11.39 -5.12
C THR A 61 -6.03 10.94 -4.11
N GLY A 62 -5.67 10.16 -3.11
CA GLY A 62 -6.56 9.58 -2.11
C GLY A 62 -7.37 8.39 -2.59
N SER A 63 -7.06 7.82 -3.75
CA SER A 63 -7.86 6.75 -4.34
C SER A 63 -7.78 5.44 -3.56
N SER A 64 -6.57 4.99 -3.21
CA SER A 64 -6.29 3.81 -2.37
C SER A 64 -6.86 3.96 -0.96
N PHE A 65 -6.63 5.12 -0.35
CA PHE A 65 -7.15 5.46 0.97
C PHE A 65 -8.69 5.42 1.03
N ASN A 66 -9.36 6.03 0.05
CA ASN A 66 -10.81 5.95 -0.10
C ASN A 66 -11.30 4.51 -0.31
N PHE A 67 -10.55 3.73 -1.10
CA PHE A 67 -10.89 2.34 -1.34
C PHE A 67 -10.76 1.51 -0.06
N ALA A 68 -9.69 1.71 0.73
CA ALA A 68 -9.48 1.02 2.00
C ALA A 68 -10.67 1.22 2.95
N MET A 69 -11.15 2.45 3.11
CA MET A 69 -12.34 2.76 3.91
C MET A 69 -13.60 2.06 3.41
N LYS A 70 -13.83 2.05 2.09
CA LYS A 70 -14.99 1.35 1.49
C LYS A 70 -14.89 -0.17 1.66
N ALA A 71 -13.70 -0.73 1.46
CA ALA A 71 -13.44 -2.16 1.63
C ALA A 71 -13.65 -2.59 3.09
N ASN A 72 -13.12 -1.81 4.05
CA ASN A 72 -13.35 -2.08 5.48
C ASN A 72 -14.84 -2.08 5.83
N LYS A 73 -15.58 -1.06 5.40
CA LYS A 73 -17.05 -1.00 5.63
C LYS A 73 -17.78 -2.24 5.08
N SER A 74 -17.34 -2.77 3.94
CA SER A 74 -17.92 -3.99 3.37
C SER A 74 -17.55 -5.23 4.18
N ILE A 75 -16.32 -5.30 4.69
CA ILE A 75 -15.83 -6.41 5.52
C ILE A 75 -16.51 -6.38 6.89
N ASP A 76 -16.67 -5.21 7.50
CA ASP A 76 -17.35 -5.03 8.78
C ASP A 76 -18.82 -5.48 8.75
N LYS A 77 -19.48 -5.34 7.60
CA LYS A 77 -20.85 -5.88 7.40
C LYS A 77 -20.87 -7.41 7.38
N LEU A 78 -19.79 -8.04 6.94
CA LEU A 78 -19.68 -9.49 6.79
C LEU A 78 -19.18 -10.16 8.08
N LEU A 79 -18.17 -9.59 8.74
CA LEU A 79 -17.46 -10.21 9.85
C LEU A 79 -17.68 -9.54 11.21
N GLY A 80 -18.47 -8.45 11.25
CA GLY A 80 -18.62 -7.60 12.41
C GLY A 80 -17.64 -6.43 12.42
N ARG A 81 -17.95 -5.40 13.22
CA ARG A 81 -17.19 -4.15 13.24
C ARG A 81 -15.77 -4.34 13.78
N SER A 82 -14.81 -3.74 13.11
CA SER A 82 -13.37 -3.87 13.40
C SER A 82 -12.75 -2.67 14.11
N ASP A 83 -13.49 -1.60 14.36
CA ASP A 83 -13.02 -0.33 14.96
C ASP A 83 -11.68 0.17 14.35
N CYS A 84 -11.60 0.20 13.02
CA CYS A 84 -10.42 0.60 12.29
C CYS A 84 -10.42 2.13 12.07
N ASP A 85 -9.40 2.81 12.62
CA ASP A 85 -9.11 4.21 12.28
C ASP A 85 -8.20 4.25 11.05
N PHE A 86 -8.43 5.21 10.15
CA PHE A 86 -7.65 5.38 8.92
C PHE A 86 -6.75 6.59 9.05
N ILE A 87 -5.43 6.40 8.95
CA ILE A 87 -4.45 7.47 9.07
C ILE A 87 -3.60 7.50 7.81
N GLY A 88 -3.54 8.65 7.16
CA GLY A 88 -2.79 8.84 5.94
C GLY A 88 -1.78 9.97 6.05
N PHE A 89 -0.58 9.77 5.50
CA PHE A 89 0.51 10.72 5.48
C PHE A 89 0.90 11.05 4.05
N ASP A 90 0.99 12.35 3.72
CA ASP A 90 1.44 12.82 2.40
C ASP A 90 1.92 14.26 2.48
N SER A 91 2.92 14.61 1.67
CA SER A 91 3.33 16.01 1.51
C SER A 91 2.34 16.79 0.66
N PHE A 92 1.71 16.14 -0.33
CA PHE A 92 0.98 16.71 -1.47
C PHE A 92 1.85 17.58 -2.39
N GLU A 93 3.15 17.63 -2.12
CA GLU A 93 4.14 18.46 -2.81
C GLU A 93 5.15 17.61 -3.63
N GLY A 94 4.86 16.30 -3.79
CA GLY A 94 5.77 15.34 -4.40
C GLY A 94 6.81 14.82 -3.40
N PHE A 95 7.94 14.33 -3.93
CA PHE A 95 8.98 13.71 -3.11
C PHE A 95 9.86 14.72 -2.35
N GLY A 96 9.87 16.00 -2.74
CA GLY A 96 10.87 16.95 -2.32
C GLY A 96 12.25 16.62 -2.95
N GLU A 97 13.34 16.87 -2.24
CA GLU A 97 14.68 16.57 -2.73
C GLU A 97 14.94 15.06 -2.81
N VAL A 98 15.09 14.53 -4.03
CA VAL A 98 15.41 13.11 -4.27
C VAL A 98 16.93 12.93 -4.25
N LYS A 99 17.44 12.17 -3.29
CA LYS A 99 18.87 11.87 -3.18
C LYS A 99 19.36 10.98 -4.33
N SER A 100 20.63 11.10 -4.67
CA SER A 100 21.27 10.29 -5.71
C SER A 100 21.18 8.78 -5.48
N THR A 101 21.06 8.34 -4.22
CA THR A 101 20.86 6.94 -3.83
C THR A 101 19.52 6.40 -4.29
N ASP A 102 18.50 7.26 -4.38
CA ASP A 102 17.14 6.93 -4.81
C ASP A 102 16.82 7.38 -6.25
N ASN A 103 17.85 7.74 -7.02
CA ASN A 103 17.66 8.19 -8.39
C ASN A 103 16.99 7.12 -9.27
N HIS A 104 15.83 7.46 -9.79
CA HIS A 104 15.03 6.61 -10.68
C HIS A 104 14.44 7.46 -11.82
N PRO A 105 14.37 6.94 -13.06
CA PRO A 105 13.87 7.72 -14.21
C PRO A 105 12.47 8.32 -14.03
N ARG A 106 11.62 7.68 -13.24
CA ARG A 106 10.23 8.08 -13.01
C ARG A 106 10.00 8.89 -11.73
N PHE A 107 10.92 8.83 -10.76
CA PHE A 107 10.76 9.48 -9.44
C PHE A 107 11.62 10.74 -9.40
N LYS A 108 10.99 11.88 -9.59
CA LYS A 108 11.60 13.20 -9.58
C LYS A 108 10.90 14.08 -8.55
N ASP A 109 11.53 15.14 -8.10
CA ASP A 109 11.13 15.96 -6.95
C ASP A 109 9.64 16.31 -6.90
N ASP A 110 9.02 16.71 -8.01
CA ASP A 110 7.63 17.16 -8.09
C ASP A 110 6.68 16.15 -8.75
N THR A 111 7.15 14.94 -9.09
CA THR A 111 6.40 13.98 -9.92
C THR A 111 5.13 13.64 -9.21
N PHE A 112 4.73 13.60 -8.18
CA PHE A 112 3.44 13.26 -7.57
C PHE A 112 2.79 14.41 -6.77
N ALA A 113 3.16 15.66 -7.10
CA ALA A 113 2.51 16.81 -6.50
C ALA A 113 1.03 16.90 -6.92
N VAL A 114 0.15 17.18 -5.98
CA VAL A 114 -1.31 17.26 -6.22
C VAL A 114 -1.95 18.37 -5.38
N ASP A 115 -3.13 18.82 -5.81
CA ASP A 115 -3.93 19.78 -5.06
C ASP A 115 -4.55 19.13 -3.81
N GLU A 116 -3.92 19.35 -2.66
CA GLU A 116 -4.37 18.86 -1.35
C GLU A 116 -5.87 19.11 -1.11
N LYS A 117 -6.37 20.32 -1.42
CA LYS A 117 -7.76 20.68 -1.15
C LYS A 117 -8.74 19.78 -1.92
N LYS A 118 -8.37 19.45 -3.17
CA LYS A 118 -9.17 18.52 -4.00
C LYS A 118 -9.13 17.10 -3.43
N VAL A 119 -7.97 16.64 -3.00
CA VAL A 119 -7.81 15.31 -2.39
C VAL A 119 -8.62 15.20 -1.11
N ILE A 120 -8.47 16.15 -0.17
CA ILE A 120 -9.21 16.16 1.09
C ILE A 120 -10.73 16.24 0.84
N LYS A 121 -11.18 17.08 -0.09
CA LYS A 121 -12.59 17.16 -0.47
C LYS A 121 -13.12 15.80 -0.99
N ASN A 122 -12.32 15.10 -1.80
CA ASN A 122 -12.67 13.79 -2.32
C ASN A 122 -12.73 12.73 -1.21
N ILE A 123 -11.76 12.72 -0.31
CA ILE A 123 -11.74 11.82 0.85
C ILE A 123 -12.96 12.06 1.74
N LYS A 124 -13.23 13.31 2.11
CA LYS A 124 -14.40 13.69 2.92
C LYS A 124 -15.72 13.24 2.30
N LYS A 125 -15.88 13.36 0.97
CA LYS A 125 -17.08 12.91 0.25
C LYS A 125 -17.25 11.38 0.32
N ASN A 126 -16.17 10.62 0.35
CA ASN A 126 -16.17 9.16 0.25
C ASN A 126 -16.04 8.43 1.59
N SER A 127 -15.54 9.09 2.65
CA SER A 127 -15.29 8.47 3.97
C SER A 127 -16.59 8.11 4.70
N LYS A 128 -17.68 8.86 4.48
CA LYS A 128 -18.95 8.68 5.20
C LYS A 128 -18.68 8.46 6.70
N ASP A 129 -19.12 7.41 7.32
CA ASP A 129 -19.02 7.15 8.74
C ASP A 129 -17.68 6.53 9.21
N GLN A 130 -16.63 6.60 8.39
CA GLN A 130 -15.30 6.10 8.75
C GLN A 130 -14.50 7.19 9.47
N LYS A 131 -13.84 6.82 10.57
CA LYS A 131 -12.93 7.73 11.28
C LYS A 131 -11.60 7.78 10.56
N TYR A 132 -11.18 8.95 10.12
CA TYR A 132 -9.92 9.12 9.41
C TYR A 132 -9.21 10.42 9.83
N GLN A 133 -7.90 10.44 9.58
CA GLN A 133 -7.03 11.59 9.74
C GLN A 133 -6.05 11.66 8.57
N ILE A 134 -5.84 12.86 8.02
CA ILE A 134 -4.83 13.13 7.01
C ILE A 134 -3.79 14.04 7.62
N ILE A 135 -2.54 13.63 7.57
CA ILE A 135 -1.39 14.38 8.07
C ILE A 135 -0.59 14.89 6.87
N LYS A 136 -0.66 16.20 6.64
CA LYS A 136 0.11 16.87 5.60
C LYS A 136 1.52 17.15 6.08
N GLY A 137 2.49 16.91 5.23
CA GLY A 137 3.89 17.30 5.35
C GLY A 137 4.87 16.20 5.00
N PHE A 138 6.12 16.61 4.77
CA PHE A 138 7.21 15.68 4.50
C PHE A 138 7.50 14.80 5.72
N TYR A 139 7.90 13.55 5.49
CA TYR A 139 8.10 12.54 6.55
C TYR A 139 9.22 12.90 7.53
N ASN A 140 10.25 13.62 7.07
CA ASN A 140 11.31 14.15 7.94
C ASN A 140 10.80 15.13 9.01
N ASN A 141 9.59 15.64 8.89
CA ASN A 141 8.94 16.51 9.87
C ASN A 141 7.80 15.77 10.59
N THR A 142 6.91 15.12 9.83
CA THR A 142 5.69 14.51 10.39
C THR A 142 5.99 13.24 11.18
N LEU A 143 6.96 12.42 10.76
CA LEU A 143 7.29 11.16 11.42
C LEU A 143 8.34 11.28 12.54
N LEU A 144 8.72 12.50 12.91
CA LEU A 144 9.49 12.76 14.14
C LEU A 144 8.62 12.59 15.41
N LYS A 145 7.32 12.78 15.28
CA LYS A 145 6.36 12.53 16.34
C LYS A 145 6.17 11.03 16.55
N LYS A 146 5.73 10.65 17.75
CA LYS A 146 5.39 9.25 18.03
C LYS A 146 4.03 8.89 17.43
N PRO A 147 3.79 7.62 17.02
CA PRO A 147 2.49 7.17 16.53
C PRO A 147 1.33 7.50 17.50
N SER A 148 1.57 7.45 18.81
CA SER A 148 0.57 7.77 19.83
C SER A 148 0.07 9.22 19.78
N GLU A 149 0.88 10.17 19.29
CA GLU A 149 0.47 11.57 19.11
C GLU A 149 -0.55 11.74 17.99
N TYR A 150 -0.63 10.77 17.08
CA TYR A 150 -1.65 10.65 16.04
C TYR A 150 -2.80 9.70 16.43
N GLY A 151 -2.83 9.25 17.70
CA GLY A 151 -3.83 8.32 18.19
C GLY A 151 -3.63 6.87 17.75
N ILE A 152 -2.49 6.54 17.12
CA ILE A 152 -2.17 5.19 16.66
C ILE A 152 -1.65 4.37 17.84
N LYS A 153 -2.41 3.36 18.25
CA LYS A 153 -2.02 2.44 19.33
C LYS A 153 -1.39 1.15 18.79
N LYS A 154 -1.99 0.60 17.75
CA LYS A 154 -1.54 -0.60 17.03
C LYS A 154 -1.88 -0.47 15.56
N ALA A 155 -1.02 -1.02 14.71
CA ALA A 155 -1.27 -1.10 13.28
C ALA A 155 -1.90 -2.44 12.92
N ARG A 156 -2.94 -2.40 12.08
CA ARG A 156 -3.59 -3.55 11.49
C ARG A 156 -3.08 -3.82 10.08
N VAL A 157 -3.14 -2.81 9.23
CA VAL A 157 -2.64 -2.83 7.86
C VAL A 157 -1.85 -1.56 7.63
N ILE A 158 -0.68 -1.70 7.05
CA ILE A 158 0.19 -0.59 6.67
C ILE A 158 0.40 -0.65 5.16
N MET A 159 0.16 0.46 4.47
CA MET A 159 0.48 0.66 3.07
C MET A 159 1.67 1.59 2.96
N ILE A 160 2.75 1.11 2.38
CA ILE A 160 3.94 1.89 2.02
C ILE A 160 3.90 2.08 0.50
N ASP A 161 3.69 3.31 0.06
CA ASP A 161 3.54 3.74 -1.32
C ASP A 161 4.29 5.07 -1.47
N CYS A 162 5.58 5.02 -1.15
CA CYS A 162 6.45 6.20 -1.10
C CYS A 162 7.68 6.09 -2.00
N ASP A 163 7.79 5.03 -2.78
CA ASP A 163 8.76 4.81 -3.86
C ASP A 163 10.24 4.84 -3.43
N LEU A 164 10.63 5.79 -2.58
CA LEU A 164 12.01 6.08 -2.21
C LEU A 164 12.45 5.32 -0.96
N LYS A 165 13.70 4.87 -0.93
CA LYS A 165 14.27 4.16 0.22
C LYS A 165 14.22 4.97 1.51
N GLU A 166 14.60 6.25 1.43
CA GLU A 166 14.64 7.11 2.62
C GLU A 166 13.24 7.33 3.20
N ALA A 167 12.26 7.63 2.36
CA ALA A 167 10.87 7.82 2.77
C ALA A 167 10.29 6.54 3.39
N SER A 168 10.53 5.38 2.75
CA SER A 168 10.09 4.08 3.24
C SER A 168 10.75 3.69 4.57
N MET A 169 12.04 4.05 4.75
CA MET A 169 12.73 3.82 6.01
C MET A 169 12.14 4.66 7.16
N LEU A 170 11.81 5.94 6.89
CA LEU A 170 11.13 6.79 7.88
C LEU A 170 9.77 6.21 8.25
N ALA A 171 8.98 5.77 7.27
CA ALA A 171 7.68 5.14 7.49
C ALA A 171 7.80 3.86 8.32
N LEU A 172 8.74 2.97 7.98
CA LEU A 172 8.98 1.71 8.72
C LEU A 172 9.42 1.95 10.17
N ASN A 173 10.35 2.90 10.38
CA ASN A 173 10.80 3.26 11.72
C ASN A 173 9.67 3.87 12.56
N PHE A 174 8.81 4.69 11.95
CA PHE A 174 7.66 5.27 12.62
C PHE A 174 6.65 4.21 13.08
N VAL A 175 6.36 3.21 12.25
CA VAL A 175 5.36 2.18 12.62
C VAL A 175 5.92 1.08 13.50
N ARG A 176 7.24 0.99 13.72
CA ARG A 176 7.90 -0.08 14.46
C ARG A 176 7.20 -0.38 15.79
N ASP A 177 6.96 0.63 16.59
CA ASP A 177 6.45 0.47 17.96
C ASP A 177 4.93 0.18 18.02
N VAL A 178 4.25 0.22 16.88
CA VAL A 178 2.81 -0.08 16.76
C VAL A 178 2.54 -1.38 15.97
N LEU A 179 3.61 -2.05 15.51
CA LEU A 179 3.47 -3.38 14.94
C LEU A 179 2.92 -4.36 15.97
N GLN A 180 2.23 -5.37 15.51
CA GLN A 180 1.76 -6.51 16.30
C GLN A 180 1.78 -7.77 15.44
N LYS A 181 1.79 -8.93 16.08
CA LYS A 181 1.60 -10.20 15.37
C LYS A 181 0.29 -10.15 14.56
N GLY A 182 0.37 -10.47 13.28
CA GLY A 182 -0.74 -10.41 12.34
C GLY A 182 -0.86 -9.07 11.58
N THR A 183 -0.10 -8.01 11.92
CA THR A 183 -0.04 -6.80 11.07
C THR A 183 0.41 -7.18 9.66
N ILE A 184 -0.29 -6.67 8.64
CA ILE A 184 0.11 -6.83 7.24
C ILE A 184 0.67 -5.51 6.73
N ILE A 185 1.89 -5.56 6.15
CA ILE A 185 2.53 -4.44 5.48
C ILE A 185 2.49 -4.71 3.98
N LEU A 186 1.95 -3.76 3.24
CA LEU A 186 1.89 -3.74 1.78
C LEU A 186 2.94 -2.76 1.27
N PHE A 187 3.80 -3.19 0.34
CA PHE A 187 4.76 -2.38 -0.37
C PHE A 187 4.33 -2.28 -1.83
N ASP A 188 4.11 -1.07 -2.33
CA ASP A 188 3.56 -0.87 -3.68
C ASP A 188 4.62 -1.01 -4.79
N ASP A 189 5.84 -0.54 -4.53
CA ASP A 189 6.94 -0.49 -5.49
C ASP A 189 8.13 -1.38 -5.08
N TYR A 190 7.83 -2.54 -4.47
CA TYR A 190 8.81 -3.42 -3.82
C TYR A 190 9.97 -3.88 -4.70
N ILE A 191 9.70 -4.23 -5.98
CA ILE A 191 10.75 -4.74 -6.89
C ILE A 191 11.25 -3.70 -7.90
N PHE A 192 10.82 -2.45 -7.81
CA PHE A 192 11.37 -1.41 -8.67
C PHE A 192 12.88 -1.22 -8.43
N TYR A 193 13.52 -0.31 -9.14
CA TYR A 193 14.98 -0.18 -9.15
C TYR A 193 15.71 -1.42 -9.67
N LYS A 194 15.09 -2.18 -10.60
CA LYS A 194 15.65 -3.42 -11.18
C LYS A 194 15.88 -4.52 -10.11
N GLY A 195 15.13 -4.50 -9.02
CA GLY A 195 15.29 -5.45 -7.92
C GLY A 195 16.55 -5.24 -7.08
N ASP A 196 17.15 -4.05 -7.09
CA ASP A 196 18.32 -3.73 -6.29
C ASP A 196 17.97 -3.72 -4.79
N GLU A 197 18.55 -4.65 -4.03
CA GLU A 197 18.31 -4.83 -2.59
C GLU A 197 18.73 -3.64 -1.71
N LYS A 198 19.42 -2.66 -2.28
CA LYS A 198 19.89 -1.47 -1.56
C LYS A 198 19.04 -0.23 -1.83
N LYS A 199 18.04 -0.33 -2.73
CA LYS A 199 17.25 0.81 -3.20
C LYS A 199 15.75 0.64 -2.96
N GLY A 200 15.04 1.78 -3.02
CA GLY A 200 13.60 1.82 -2.93
C GLY A 200 13.03 1.16 -1.67
N GLU A 201 11.80 0.72 -1.76
CA GLU A 201 11.08 0.06 -0.66
C GLU A 201 11.72 -1.26 -0.25
N TYR A 202 12.24 -2.04 -1.21
CA TYR A 202 12.96 -3.28 -0.92
C TYR A 202 14.19 -3.01 -0.04
N GLY A 203 15.05 -2.08 -0.45
CA GLY A 203 16.24 -1.75 0.33
C GLY A 203 15.94 -1.19 1.71
N ALA A 204 14.85 -0.41 1.84
CA ALA A 204 14.38 0.06 3.15
C ALA A 204 13.95 -1.10 4.04
N PHE A 205 13.18 -2.04 3.50
CA PHE A 205 12.67 -3.17 4.27
C PHE A 205 13.77 -4.15 4.71
N GLU A 206 14.75 -4.45 3.83
CA GLU A 206 15.90 -5.29 4.19
C GLU A 206 16.72 -4.65 5.32
N GLU A 207 16.99 -3.33 5.22
CA GLU A 207 17.70 -2.59 6.25
C GLU A 207 16.91 -2.52 7.56
N PHE A 208 15.59 -2.32 7.49
CA PHE A 208 14.71 -2.33 8.66
C PHE A 208 14.74 -3.69 9.39
N LYS A 209 14.66 -4.80 8.65
CA LYS A 209 14.76 -6.16 9.22
C LYS A 209 16.11 -6.40 9.89
N ALA A 210 17.19 -5.98 9.26
CA ALA A 210 18.54 -6.12 9.81
C ALA A 210 18.71 -5.36 11.13
N LYS A 211 18.11 -4.17 11.23
CA LYS A 211 18.14 -3.34 12.46
C LYS A 211 17.18 -3.81 13.55
N ASN A 212 16.18 -4.62 13.21
CA ASN A 212 15.14 -5.09 14.14
C ASN A 212 15.01 -6.64 14.08
N PRO A 213 16.05 -7.39 14.45
CA PRO A 213 16.09 -8.83 14.25
C PRO A 213 15.06 -9.62 15.09
N SER A 214 14.50 -9.02 16.14
CA SER A 214 13.42 -9.62 16.94
C SER A 214 12.10 -9.63 16.16
N ILE A 215 11.86 -8.69 15.25
CA ILE A 215 10.63 -8.64 14.48
C ILE A 215 10.75 -9.60 13.29
N LYS A 216 9.87 -10.58 13.22
CA LYS A 216 9.87 -11.55 12.12
C LYS A 216 8.73 -11.29 11.16
N PHE A 217 9.05 -11.46 9.88
CA PHE A 217 8.13 -11.26 8.78
C PHE A 217 8.06 -12.51 7.90
N ARG A 218 6.87 -12.82 7.41
CA ARG A 218 6.64 -13.84 6.39
C ARG A 218 6.05 -13.18 5.15
N PRO A 219 6.50 -13.51 3.93
CA PRO A 219 5.78 -13.13 2.70
C PRO A 219 4.32 -13.61 2.78
N ALA A 220 3.38 -12.74 2.49
CA ALA A 220 1.95 -13.02 2.53
C ALA A 220 1.39 -13.26 1.11
N PHE A 221 1.58 -12.31 0.20
CA PHE A 221 1.18 -12.40 -1.20
C PHE A 221 1.86 -11.32 -2.04
N GLU A 222 1.84 -11.49 -3.35
CA GLU A 222 2.25 -10.50 -4.34
C GLU A 222 1.04 -9.90 -5.02
N TYR A 223 1.17 -8.68 -5.54
CA TYR A 223 0.10 -7.98 -6.26
C TYR A 223 0.66 -6.97 -7.26
N GLY A 224 -0.21 -6.45 -8.13
CA GLY A 224 0.24 -5.52 -9.17
C GLY A 224 1.38 -6.07 -10.01
N TYR A 225 2.31 -5.22 -10.40
CA TYR A 225 3.45 -5.59 -11.25
C TYR A 225 4.78 -5.70 -10.49
N GLY A 226 4.83 -5.30 -9.26
CA GLY A 226 6.08 -5.27 -8.50
C GLY A 226 5.87 -5.09 -7.01
N SER A 227 4.67 -5.32 -6.55
CA SER A 227 4.25 -5.04 -5.19
C SER A 227 4.20 -6.31 -4.35
N LYS A 228 4.48 -6.20 -3.06
CA LYS A 228 4.55 -7.36 -2.16
C LYS A 228 4.01 -7.05 -0.77
N ALA A 229 3.35 -8.03 -0.20
CA ALA A 229 2.82 -7.97 1.16
C ALA A 229 3.57 -8.91 2.10
N PHE A 230 3.77 -8.46 3.33
CA PHE A 230 4.36 -9.24 4.41
C PHE A 230 3.45 -9.21 5.64
N ILE A 231 3.44 -10.32 6.39
CA ILE A 231 2.75 -10.41 7.67
C ILE A 231 3.79 -10.50 8.80
N VAL A 232 3.56 -9.74 9.87
CA VAL A 232 4.35 -9.82 11.10
C VAL A 232 4.00 -11.09 11.85
N THR A 233 4.98 -11.93 12.13
CA THR A 233 4.79 -13.22 12.81
C THR A 233 5.28 -13.23 14.25
N GLU A 234 6.29 -12.40 14.57
CA GLU A 234 6.86 -12.23 15.91
C GLU A 234 7.30 -10.79 16.13
N ILE A 235 7.31 -10.32 17.39
CA ILE A 235 7.78 -8.99 17.81
C ILE A 235 8.70 -9.13 19.02
#